data_a0a258384a7ae5da7007e78a069018df
#
_entry.id   a0a258384a7ae5da7007e78a069018df
#
_cell.length_a   1.000
_cell.length_b   1.000
_cell.length_c   1.000
_cell.angle_alpha   90.00
_cell.angle_beta   90.00
_cell.angle_gamma   90.00
#
_symmetry.space_group_name_H-M   'P 1'
#
loop_
_entity.id
_entity.type
_entity.pdbx_description
1 polymer ?
#
loop_
_entity_poly.entity_id
_entity_poly.type
_entity_poly.pdbx_seq_one_letter_code
_entity_poly.pdbx_strand_id
1 'polypeptide(L)'
;GARGIIAGGRVSAPNFSDLIEYINISTTGNAVDFNANLATAGGRGSSASSSTRGVFIGGQSPSPTFNNDVQFITFASTGTITDWGTNLTNGNIGCDGCHSTQTRAVFALGQTGPDAADFTNRIEYFEIASTGSSIPDFGDLSAVRASTNGAAGSSTRGIYCGGRTDVSTRTNLMEFVTMSTLGNASDFGDLSLAVSLGTAGSNANRMVIAGG
;
A
#
# COMPACT_ATOMS: atom_id res chain seq x y z
N GLY A 1 6.49 10.24 -14.07
CA GLY A 1 7.16 11.32 -13.31
C GLY A 1 8.63 11.04 -13.15
N ALA A 2 9.43 12.07 -12.92
CA ALA A 2 10.88 11.95 -12.74
C ALA A 2 11.29 11.78 -11.26
N ARG A 3 10.34 11.78 -10.34
CA ARG A 3 10.59 11.68 -8.88
C ARG A 3 10.13 10.34 -8.31
N GLY A 4 10.96 9.74 -7.49
CA GLY A 4 10.60 8.69 -6.55
C GLY A 4 10.43 9.30 -5.16
N ILE A 5 9.36 8.96 -4.46
CA ILE A 5 9.06 9.46 -3.11
C ILE A 5 9.23 8.33 -2.10
N ILE A 6 9.85 8.65 -1.00
CA ILE A 6 10.04 7.77 0.16
C ILE A 6 9.40 8.47 1.37
N ALA A 7 8.57 7.80 2.12
CA ALA A 7 7.88 8.41 3.25
C ALA A 7 7.83 7.47 4.45
N GLY A 8 8.10 8.03 5.62
CA GLY A 8 8.05 7.30 6.88
C GLY A 8 9.10 6.21 6.98
N GLY A 9 8.75 5.16 7.71
CA GLY A 9 9.60 4.00 7.93
C GLY A 9 10.03 3.86 9.38
N ARG A 10 10.58 2.69 9.71
CA ARG A 10 11.07 2.39 11.05
C ARG A 10 12.55 2.74 11.15
N VAL A 11 12.91 3.66 12.03
CA VAL A 11 14.32 4.05 12.28
C VAL A 11 14.98 3.17 13.35
N SER A 12 14.25 2.82 14.41
CA SER A 12 14.68 1.89 15.46
C SER A 12 13.45 1.47 16.27
N ALA A 13 13.46 0.27 16.86
CA ALA A 13 12.35 -0.13 17.73
C ALA A 13 12.35 0.72 19.03
N PRO A 14 11.21 1.32 19.41
CA PRO A 14 9.90 1.33 18.77
C PRO A 14 9.65 2.52 17.81
N ASN A 15 10.67 3.28 17.42
CA ASN A 15 10.56 4.58 16.77
C ASN A 15 10.31 4.49 15.27
N PHE A 16 9.46 5.37 14.78
CA PHE A 16 9.16 5.57 13.37
C PHE A 16 9.49 7.00 12.94
N SER A 17 9.70 7.20 11.64
CA SER A 17 9.88 8.50 11.01
C SER A 17 8.56 8.99 10.41
N ASP A 18 8.41 10.30 10.34
CA ASP A 18 7.39 11.01 9.57
C ASP A 18 7.96 11.70 8.33
N LEU A 19 9.28 11.61 8.15
CA LEU A 19 10.01 12.28 7.07
C LEU A 19 9.52 11.82 5.69
N ILE A 20 9.39 12.76 4.78
CA ILE A 20 9.17 12.52 3.36
C ILE A 20 10.38 13.01 2.59
N GLU A 21 10.97 12.16 1.79
CA GLU A 21 12.10 12.46 0.93
C GLU A 21 11.77 12.11 -0.53
N TYR A 22 12.52 12.69 -1.45
CA TYR A 22 12.43 12.33 -2.85
C TYR A 22 13.80 12.16 -3.50
N ILE A 23 13.83 11.38 -4.57
CA ILE A 23 14.96 11.26 -5.49
C ILE A 23 14.54 11.64 -6.90
N ASN A 24 15.46 12.11 -7.70
CA ASN A 24 15.29 12.21 -9.15
C ASN A 24 15.72 10.89 -9.79
N ILE A 25 14.76 10.18 -10.38
CA ILE A 25 15.02 8.84 -10.94
C ILE A 25 15.98 8.89 -12.14
N SER A 26 15.99 10.00 -12.87
CA SER A 26 16.81 10.17 -14.08
C SER A 26 18.26 10.59 -13.81
N THR A 27 18.61 10.91 -12.57
CA THR A 27 19.95 11.36 -12.19
C THR A 27 20.41 10.67 -10.91
N THR A 28 21.71 10.45 -10.77
CA THR A 28 22.30 9.99 -9.51
C THR A 28 22.33 11.14 -8.50
N GLY A 29 22.17 10.84 -7.22
CA GLY A 29 22.23 11.83 -6.14
C GLY A 29 21.62 11.27 -4.86
N ASN A 30 21.78 12.01 -3.78
CA ASN A 30 21.16 11.70 -2.50
C ASN A 30 19.67 12.00 -2.51
N ALA A 31 18.93 11.39 -1.61
CA ALA A 31 17.56 11.80 -1.31
C ALA A 31 17.55 13.22 -0.75
N VAL A 32 16.51 13.95 -1.08
CA VAL A 32 16.29 15.34 -0.69
C VAL A 32 15.00 15.44 0.12
N ASP A 33 15.05 16.21 1.19
CA ASP A 33 13.87 16.48 2.01
C ASP A 33 12.74 17.11 1.16
N PHE A 34 11.54 16.56 1.30
CA PHE A 34 10.37 17.09 0.62
C PHE A 34 9.86 18.41 1.24
N ASN A 35 10.36 18.76 2.41
CA ASN A 35 9.95 19.89 3.26
C ASN A 35 8.49 19.80 3.74
N ALA A 36 7.98 18.58 3.89
CA ALA A 36 6.74 18.26 4.57
C ALA A 36 6.84 16.85 5.15
N ASN A 37 6.16 16.61 6.26
CA ASN A 37 6.18 15.36 6.97
C ASN A 37 4.79 14.71 6.97
N LEU A 38 4.73 13.39 7.14
CA LEU A 38 3.48 12.69 7.45
C LEU A 38 2.87 13.27 8.73
N ALA A 39 1.55 13.36 8.81
CA ALA A 39 0.86 13.84 10.02
C ALA A 39 1.15 12.95 11.23
N THR A 40 1.41 11.67 11.00
CA THR A 40 1.75 10.70 12.03
C THR A 40 2.97 9.90 11.59
N ALA A 41 4.01 9.87 12.43
CA ALA A 41 5.17 9.01 12.20
C ALA A 41 4.73 7.55 12.09
N GLY A 42 5.13 6.87 11.04
CA GLY A 42 4.66 5.52 10.81
C GLY A 42 5.49 4.72 9.81
N GLY A 43 5.23 3.44 9.76
CA GLY A 43 5.80 2.51 8.80
C GLY A 43 4.79 1.42 8.44
N ARG A 44 5.15 0.51 7.54
CA ARG A 44 4.26 -0.56 7.08
C ARG A 44 2.93 -0.06 6.49
N GLY A 45 2.88 1.17 6.03
CA GLY A 45 1.78 1.68 5.24
C GLY A 45 1.92 1.28 3.78
N SER A 46 0.88 1.55 3.02
CA SER A 46 0.88 1.37 1.58
C SER A 46 0.95 2.71 0.85
N SER A 47 1.19 2.65 -0.44
CA SER A 47 1.19 3.85 -1.27
C SER A 47 0.58 3.60 -2.63
N ALA A 48 -0.04 4.64 -3.17
CA ALA A 48 -0.56 4.68 -4.53
C ALA A 48 -0.03 5.91 -5.26
N SER A 49 0.00 5.87 -6.57
CA SER A 49 0.39 7.04 -7.34
C SER A 49 -0.29 7.14 -8.69
N SER A 50 -0.45 8.36 -9.15
CA SER A 50 -0.72 8.73 -10.53
C SER A 50 0.48 9.47 -11.12
N SER A 51 0.34 10.06 -12.30
CA SER A 51 1.37 10.94 -12.85
C SER A 51 1.54 12.25 -12.08
N THR A 52 0.56 12.65 -11.26
CA THR A 52 0.52 13.95 -10.57
C THR A 52 0.56 13.87 -9.05
N ARG A 53 0.12 12.75 -8.46
CA ARG A 53 -0.03 12.57 -7.01
C ARG A 53 0.63 11.31 -6.50
N GLY A 54 1.22 11.39 -5.31
CA GLY A 54 1.56 10.27 -4.45
C GLY A 54 0.64 10.26 -3.24
N VAL A 55 0.05 9.11 -2.92
CA VAL A 55 -0.88 8.93 -1.80
C VAL A 55 -0.28 7.93 -0.82
N PHE A 56 -0.32 8.25 0.46
CA PHE A 56 0.15 7.42 1.57
C PHE A 56 -1.06 6.92 2.34
N ILE A 57 -1.08 5.64 2.65
CA ILE A 57 -2.27 4.93 3.13
C ILE A 57 -1.93 4.16 4.40
N GLY A 58 -2.55 4.53 5.52
CA GLY A 58 -2.48 3.82 6.78
C GLY A 58 -1.08 3.62 7.33
N GLY A 59 -0.86 2.51 7.98
CA GLY A 59 0.44 2.09 8.53
C GLY A 59 0.43 1.93 10.04
N GLN A 60 1.56 1.49 10.57
CA GLN A 60 1.79 1.34 11.99
C GLN A 60 2.48 2.58 12.55
N SER A 61 1.89 3.19 13.57
CA SER A 61 2.53 4.16 14.46
C SER A 61 3.17 3.44 15.66
N PRO A 62 3.86 4.14 16.59
CA PRO A 62 4.33 3.51 17.81
C PRO A 62 3.22 2.73 18.51
N SER A 63 3.52 1.45 18.79
CA SER A 63 2.55 0.47 19.34
C SER A 63 1.74 1.02 20.53
N PRO A 64 0.45 0.75 20.60
CA PRO A 64 -0.33 -0.21 19.80
C PRO A 64 -1.15 0.43 18.68
N THR A 65 -0.78 1.60 18.18
CA THR A 65 -1.63 2.40 17.30
C THR A 65 -1.58 1.93 15.85
N PHE A 66 -2.76 1.72 15.29
CA PHE A 66 -3.01 1.40 13.88
C PHE A 66 -3.53 2.66 13.22
N ASN A 67 -2.79 3.17 12.24
CA ASN A 67 -3.14 4.41 11.57
C ASN A 67 -4.14 4.14 10.42
N ASN A 68 -5.17 4.95 10.33
CA ASN A 68 -6.15 4.94 9.26
C ASN A 68 -6.09 6.17 8.35
N ASP A 69 -5.10 7.04 8.56
CA ASP A 69 -4.94 8.26 7.77
C ASP A 69 -4.66 7.93 6.30
N VAL A 70 -5.23 8.75 5.44
CA VAL A 70 -4.88 8.80 4.03
C VAL A 70 -4.46 10.24 3.71
N GLN A 71 -3.26 10.40 3.17
CA GLN A 71 -2.66 11.69 2.88
C GLN A 71 -2.03 11.67 1.49
N PHE A 72 -1.90 12.83 0.87
CA PHE A 72 -1.29 12.90 -0.45
C PHE A 72 -0.37 14.10 -0.63
N ILE A 73 0.53 13.96 -1.59
CA ILE A 73 1.38 15.02 -2.12
C ILE A 73 1.13 15.22 -3.61
N THR A 74 1.50 16.39 -4.10
CA THR A 74 1.58 16.67 -5.54
C THR A 74 3.02 16.61 -6.00
N PHE A 75 3.32 15.85 -7.05
CA PHE A 75 4.70 15.71 -7.53
C PHE A 75 5.32 16.99 -8.11
N ALA A 76 4.50 17.94 -8.54
CA ALA A 76 4.96 19.18 -9.15
C ALA A 76 5.56 20.17 -8.13
N SER A 77 5.19 20.08 -6.86
CA SER A 77 5.63 20.96 -5.77
C SER A 77 6.20 20.15 -4.61
N THR A 78 6.96 20.83 -3.75
CA THR A 78 7.42 20.30 -2.46
C THR A 78 6.86 21.16 -1.32
N GLY A 79 6.97 20.67 -0.09
CA GLY A 79 6.60 21.44 1.10
C GLY A 79 5.14 21.38 1.50
N THR A 80 4.35 20.52 0.88
CA THR A 80 2.93 20.36 1.24
C THR A 80 2.51 18.90 1.19
N ILE A 81 1.95 18.42 2.30
CA ILE A 81 1.17 17.20 2.37
C ILE A 81 -0.26 17.58 2.74
N THR A 82 -1.23 16.91 2.18
CA THR A 82 -2.64 17.24 2.36
C THR A 82 -3.38 16.00 2.84
N ASP A 83 -4.24 16.18 3.83
CA ASP A 83 -5.19 15.16 4.27
C ASP A 83 -6.13 14.82 3.12
N TRP A 84 -6.43 13.51 2.95
CA TRP A 84 -7.36 13.07 1.91
C TRP A 84 -8.80 13.55 2.17
N GLY A 85 -9.15 13.79 3.44
CA GLY A 85 -10.47 14.20 3.87
C GLY A 85 -11.40 13.03 4.23
N THR A 86 -10.96 11.79 4.03
CA THR A 86 -11.65 10.57 4.46
C THR A 86 -10.61 9.53 4.81
N ASN A 87 -10.78 8.88 5.94
CA ASN A 87 -9.88 7.85 6.44
C ASN A 87 -10.34 6.45 6.02
N LEU A 88 -9.44 5.47 6.15
CA LEU A 88 -9.78 4.05 6.01
C LEU A 88 -10.88 3.68 7.02
N THR A 89 -11.66 2.66 6.69
CA THR A 89 -12.70 2.13 7.59
C THR A 89 -12.13 1.71 8.94
N ASN A 90 -10.92 1.15 8.92
CA ASN A 90 -10.18 0.77 10.14
C ASN A 90 -8.71 1.20 10.00
N GLY A 91 -8.07 1.48 11.13
CA GLY A 91 -6.62 1.57 11.19
C GLY A 91 -6.00 0.24 10.79
N ASN A 92 -4.88 0.26 10.08
CA ASN A 92 -4.24 -0.97 9.66
C ASN A 92 -2.72 -0.93 9.81
N ILE A 93 -2.14 -2.12 9.92
CA ILE A 93 -0.73 -2.38 9.64
C ILE A 93 -0.64 -3.48 8.58
N GLY A 94 0.33 -3.32 7.69
CA GLY A 94 0.50 -4.32 6.63
C GLY A 94 -0.56 -4.20 5.54
N CYS A 95 -0.94 -2.98 5.19
CA CYS A 95 -1.52 -2.64 3.89
C CYS A 95 -0.48 -2.96 2.81
N ASP A 96 -0.07 -4.21 2.77
CA ASP A 96 1.12 -4.65 2.04
C ASP A 96 0.83 -4.84 0.56
N GLY A 97 -0.41 -4.59 0.15
CA GLY A 97 -0.81 -4.77 -1.23
C GLY A 97 -1.64 -3.60 -1.75
N CYS A 98 -1.01 -2.58 -2.28
CA CYS A 98 -1.67 -1.56 -3.08
C CYS A 98 -1.20 -1.62 -4.52
N HIS A 99 -2.14 -1.70 -5.44
CA HIS A 99 -1.88 -1.46 -6.85
C HIS A 99 -2.67 -0.24 -7.33
N SER A 100 -2.03 0.60 -8.14
CA SER A 100 -2.69 1.77 -8.70
C SER A 100 -2.52 1.88 -10.20
N THR A 101 -3.56 2.37 -10.84
CA THR A 101 -3.52 2.91 -12.19
C THR A 101 -3.34 4.43 -12.12
N GLN A 102 -3.42 5.13 -13.24
CA GLN A 102 -3.39 6.60 -13.23
C GLN A 102 -4.60 7.23 -12.53
N THR A 103 -5.69 6.49 -12.35
CA THR A 103 -6.96 7.00 -11.83
C THR A 103 -7.38 6.38 -10.52
N ARG A 104 -7.13 5.09 -10.33
CA ARG A 104 -7.66 4.31 -9.19
C ARG A 104 -6.55 3.61 -8.42
N ALA A 105 -6.63 3.67 -7.10
CA ALA A 105 -5.89 2.84 -6.17
C ALA A 105 -6.80 1.75 -5.61
N VAL A 106 -6.31 0.50 -5.55
CA VAL A 106 -7.01 -0.65 -4.97
C VAL A 106 -6.02 -1.33 -4.01
N PHE A 107 -6.44 -1.56 -2.78
CA PHE A 107 -5.54 -2.05 -1.74
C PHE A 107 -6.25 -2.99 -0.76
N ALA A 108 -5.54 -4.04 -0.36
CA ALA A 108 -6.00 -4.95 0.67
C ALA A 108 -5.63 -4.41 2.05
N LEU A 109 -6.56 -4.40 3.00
CA LEU A 109 -6.35 -3.79 4.34
C LEU A 109 -5.37 -4.56 5.21
N GLY A 110 -5.27 -5.87 5.04
CA GLY A 110 -4.30 -6.67 5.78
C GLY A 110 -4.68 -6.87 7.24
N GLN A 111 -3.89 -6.34 8.17
CA GLN A 111 -4.09 -6.49 9.61
C GLN A 111 -4.63 -5.18 10.22
N THR A 112 -5.75 -5.27 10.91
CA THR A 112 -6.48 -4.11 11.49
C THR A 112 -6.35 -4.01 13.02
N GLY A 113 -5.64 -4.92 13.64
CA GLY A 113 -5.39 -4.98 15.08
C GLY A 113 -4.21 -5.88 15.44
N PRO A 114 -3.85 -6.02 16.73
CA PRO A 114 -2.65 -6.71 17.17
C PRO A 114 -2.71 -8.24 17.03
N ASP A 115 -3.90 -8.81 16.97
CA ASP A 115 -4.13 -10.24 17.05
C ASP A 115 -4.36 -10.90 15.68
N ALA A 116 -4.25 -12.21 15.61
CA ALA A 116 -4.54 -12.97 14.39
C ALA A 116 -6.01 -12.85 13.94
N ALA A 117 -6.92 -12.63 14.89
CA ALA A 117 -8.34 -12.38 14.62
C ALA A 117 -8.60 -11.05 13.89
N ASP A 118 -7.61 -10.16 13.88
CA ASP A 118 -7.69 -8.84 13.24
C ASP A 118 -7.20 -8.86 11.78
N PHE A 119 -6.91 -10.03 11.23
CA PHE A 119 -6.63 -10.16 9.79
C PHE A 119 -7.94 -10.08 9.01
N THR A 120 -7.90 -9.35 7.89
CA THR A 120 -9.08 -9.17 7.03
C THR A 120 -8.78 -9.57 5.59
N ASN A 121 -9.82 -9.93 4.86
CA ASN A 121 -9.77 -10.14 3.41
C ASN A 121 -10.27 -8.94 2.62
N ARG A 122 -10.69 -7.86 3.29
CA ARG A 122 -11.31 -6.69 2.69
C ARG A 122 -10.35 -5.95 1.77
N ILE A 123 -10.86 -5.57 0.59
CA ILE A 123 -10.20 -4.71 -0.38
C ILE A 123 -10.99 -3.39 -0.43
N GLU A 124 -10.29 -2.27 -0.34
CA GLU A 124 -10.87 -0.94 -0.50
C GLU A 124 -10.24 -0.23 -1.70
N TYR A 125 -10.88 0.86 -2.17
CA TYR A 125 -10.37 1.64 -3.28
C TYR A 125 -10.72 3.13 -3.16
N PHE A 126 -10.03 3.93 -3.93
CA PHE A 126 -10.40 5.33 -4.18
C PHE A 126 -9.92 5.80 -5.54
N GLU A 127 -10.55 6.86 -6.04
CA GLU A 127 -10.14 7.53 -7.28
C GLU A 127 -9.09 8.61 -6.95
N ILE A 128 -7.86 8.45 -7.43
CA ILE A 128 -6.70 9.27 -7.04
C ILE A 128 -6.89 10.76 -7.37
N ALA A 129 -7.66 11.08 -8.41
CA ALA A 129 -7.92 12.47 -8.79
C ALA A 129 -8.95 13.17 -7.89
N SER A 130 -9.78 12.42 -7.16
CA SER A 130 -10.94 12.93 -6.42
C SER A 130 -10.67 12.94 -4.92
N THR A 131 -9.97 13.96 -4.43
CA THR A 131 -9.72 14.15 -2.99
C THR A 131 -11.01 14.33 -2.21
N GLY A 132 -11.04 13.85 -0.96
CA GLY A 132 -12.24 13.90 -0.11
C GLY A 132 -13.35 12.91 -0.50
N SER A 133 -13.13 12.11 -1.55
CA SER A 133 -14.05 11.01 -1.87
C SER A 133 -14.02 9.93 -0.80
N SER A 134 -15.15 9.24 -0.64
CA SER A 134 -15.22 8.05 0.21
C SER A 134 -14.18 7.00 -0.23
N ILE A 135 -13.82 6.14 0.70
CA ILE A 135 -12.98 4.97 0.47
C ILE A 135 -13.88 3.74 0.63
N PRO A 136 -14.63 3.37 -0.41
CA PRO A 136 -15.60 2.31 -0.34
C PRO A 136 -14.96 0.93 -0.49
N ASP A 137 -15.76 -0.06 -0.17
CA ASP A 137 -15.48 -1.46 -0.39
C ASP A 137 -15.35 -1.75 -1.90
N PHE A 138 -14.28 -2.44 -2.26
CA PHE A 138 -14.06 -2.93 -3.62
C PHE A 138 -14.55 -4.38 -3.77
N GLY A 139 -14.41 -5.19 -2.72
CA GLY A 139 -14.65 -6.61 -2.63
C GLY A 139 -13.66 -7.28 -1.68
N ASP A 140 -13.51 -8.59 -1.77
CA ASP A 140 -12.72 -9.38 -0.84
C ASP A 140 -11.68 -10.26 -1.57
N LEU A 141 -10.57 -10.53 -0.88
CA LEU A 141 -9.72 -11.70 -1.16
C LEU A 141 -10.47 -12.97 -0.75
N SER A 142 -10.09 -14.12 -1.27
CA SER A 142 -10.73 -15.40 -0.93
C SER A 142 -10.53 -15.82 0.52
N ALA A 143 -9.50 -15.31 1.18
CA ALA A 143 -9.19 -15.57 2.58
C ALA A 143 -8.56 -14.34 3.24
N VAL A 144 -8.71 -14.26 4.58
CA VAL A 144 -8.02 -13.23 5.38
C VAL A 144 -6.52 -13.35 5.19
N ARG A 145 -5.86 -12.21 4.95
CA ARG A 145 -4.41 -12.15 4.77
C ARG A 145 -3.83 -10.82 5.23
N ALA A 146 -2.63 -10.90 5.75
CA ALA A 146 -1.80 -9.74 6.05
C ALA A 146 -0.37 -9.96 5.56
N SER A 147 0.40 -8.88 5.49
CA SER A 147 1.81 -8.94 5.13
C SER A 147 2.04 -9.68 3.80
N THR A 148 1.24 -9.33 2.78
CA THR A 148 1.42 -9.86 1.42
C THR A 148 2.81 -9.48 0.88
N ASN A 149 3.27 -10.14 -0.16
CA ASN A 149 4.54 -9.81 -0.82
C ASN A 149 4.39 -8.64 -1.81
N GLY A 150 3.59 -7.65 -1.43
CA GLY A 150 3.24 -6.53 -2.27
C GLY A 150 2.12 -6.84 -3.26
N ALA A 151 1.56 -5.78 -3.83
CA ALA A 151 0.70 -5.85 -4.98
C ALA A 151 1.34 -5.10 -6.14
N ALA A 152 1.17 -5.63 -7.32
CA ALA A 152 1.57 -4.98 -8.55
C ALA A 152 0.64 -5.45 -9.66
N GLY A 153 0.76 -4.90 -10.85
CA GLY A 153 -0.14 -5.30 -11.92
C GLY A 153 -0.01 -4.43 -13.16
N SER A 154 -1.06 -4.42 -13.92
CA SER A 154 -1.20 -3.61 -15.14
C SER A 154 -2.31 -2.58 -14.97
N SER A 155 -2.61 -1.84 -16.04
CA SER A 155 -3.77 -0.93 -16.04
C SER A 155 -5.13 -1.64 -15.90
N THR A 156 -5.18 -2.96 -16.07
CA THR A 156 -6.42 -3.75 -16.04
C THR A 156 -6.52 -4.70 -14.85
N ARG A 157 -5.40 -5.13 -14.27
CA ARG A 157 -5.36 -6.10 -13.16
C ARG A 157 -4.43 -5.65 -12.05
N GLY A 158 -4.89 -5.74 -10.80
CA GLY A 158 -4.06 -5.72 -9.60
C GLY A 158 -3.89 -7.14 -9.07
N ILE A 159 -2.66 -7.57 -8.76
CA ILE A 159 -2.33 -8.93 -8.31
C ILE A 159 -1.78 -8.86 -6.90
N TYR A 160 -2.31 -9.68 -6.00
CA TYR A 160 -1.92 -9.83 -4.61
C TYR A 160 -1.26 -11.19 -4.41
N CYS A 161 -0.08 -11.22 -3.81
CA CYS A 161 0.74 -12.44 -3.74
C CYS A 161 1.10 -12.80 -2.31
N GLY A 162 0.98 -14.09 -1.96
CA GLY A 162 1.44 -14.64 -0.69
C GLY A 162 0.80 -13.97 0.52
N GLY A 163 1.57 -13.81 1.59
CA GLY A 163 1.12 -13.20 2.84
C GLY A 163 0.93 -14.22 3.95
N ARG A 164 0.41 -13.76 5.09
CA ARG A 164 0.08 -14.59 6.25
C ARG A 164 -1.43 -14.70 6.43
N THR A 165 -1.90 -15.91 6.68
CA THR A 165 -3.31 -16.19 7.00
C THR A 165 -3.59 -16.18 8.50
N ASP A 166 -2.53 -16.27 9.30
CA ASP A 166 -2.48 -16.06 10.75
C ASP A 166 -1.06 -15.63 11.16
N VAL A 167 -0.77 -15.54 12.46
CA VAL A 167 0.53 -15.08 12.98
C VAL A 167 1.71 -15.96 12.57
N SER A 168 1.48 -17.21 12.18
CA SER A 168 2.51 -18.22 11.89
C SER A 168 2.44 -18.82 10.49
N THR A 169 1.26 -18.88 9.89
CA THR A 169 1.00 -19.55 8.61
C THR A 169 1.14 -18.60 7.43
N ARG A 170 1.94 -18.98 6.46
CA ARG A 170 2.10 -18.27 5.18
C ARG A 170 1.34 -18.99 4.08
N THR A 171 0.98 -18.25 3.04
CA THR A 171 0.35 -18.81 1.84
C THR A 171 1.20 -18.50 0.60
N ASN A 172 1.07 -19.34 -0.41
CA ASN A 172 1.63 -19.13 -1.75
C ASN A 172 0.59 -18.59 -2.74
N LEU A 173 -0.66 -18.43 -2.33
CA LEU A 173 -1.76 -18.03 -3.19
C LEU A 173 -1.50 -16.68 -3.84
N MET A 174 -1.73 -16.59 -5.15
CA MET A 174 -1.83 -15.34 -5.89
C MET A 174 -3.27 -15.13 -6.36
N GLU A 175 -3.78 -13.93 -6.17
CA GLU A 175 -5.13 -13.55 -6.59
C GLU A 175 -5.09 -12.22 -7.32
N PHE A 176 -6.06 -11.99 -8.18
CA PHE A 176 -6.16 -10.73 -8.91
C PHE A 176 -7.56 -10.12 -8.84
N VAL A 177 -7.59 -8.81 -8.97
CA VAL A 177 -8.82 -8.03 -9.20
C VAL A 177 -8.76 -7.35 -10.56
N THR A 178 -9.92 -7.10 -11.15
CA THR A 178 -10.05 -6.28 -12.35
C THR A 178 -10.21 -4.82 -11.95
N MET A 179 -9.26 -3.96 -12.32
CA MET A 179 -9.17 -2.57 -11.83
C MET A 179 -10.39 -1.70 -12.17
N SER A 180 -11.13 -2.01 -13.23
CA SER A 180 -12.27 -1.22 -13.70
C SER A 180 -13.62 -1.61 -13.10
N THR A 181 -13.73 -2.79 -12.49
CA THR A 181 -15.00 -3.33 -11.98
C THR A 181 -14.87 -3.76 -10.53
N LEU A 182 -15.86 -3.44 -9.71
CA LEU A 182 -15.92 -3.91 -8.33
C LEU A 182 -16.19 -5.41 -8.29
N GLY A 183 -15.69 -6.08 -7.26
CA GLY A 183 -15.93 -7.50 -7.01
C GLY A 183 -14.75 -8.17 -6.34
N ASN A 184 -14.99 -9.38 -5.89
CA ASN A 184 -14.00 -10.20 -5.19
C ASN A 184 -12.83 -10.58 -6.11
N ALA A 185 -11.70 -10.82 -5.49
CA ALA A 185 -10.52 -11.34 -6.17
C ALA A 185 -10.78 -12.74 -6.73
N SER A 186 -10.11 -13.03 -7.81
CA SER A 186 -10.13 -14.36 -8.46
C SER A 186 -8.74 -14.99 -8.39
N ASP A 187 -8.71 -16.30 -8.37
CA ASP A 187 -7.45 -17.06 -8.39
C ASP A 187 -6.62 -16.71 -9.63
N PHE A 188 -5.33 -16.44 -9.39
CA PHE A 188 -4.33 -16.21 -10.44
C PHE A 188 -3.38 -17.41 -10.56
N GLY A 189 -3.22 -18.21 -9.50
CA GLY A 189 -2.28 -19.31 -9.38
C GLY A 189 -1.45 -19.21 -8.09
N ASP A 190 -0.31 -19.87 -8.06
CA ASP A 190 0.51 -20.01 -6.86
C ASP A 190 1.96 -19.55 -7.05
N LEU A 191 2.54 -19.02 -6.00
CA LEU A 191 4.00 -18.89 -5.87
C LEU A 191 4.63 -20.27 -5.64
N SER A 192 5.88 -20.44 -6.02
CA SER A 192 6.62 -21.67 -5.78
C SER A 192 6.88 -21.96 -4.29
N LEU A 193 6.76 -20.94 -3.44
CA LEU A 193 6.96 -21.02 -1.99
C LEU A 193 5.97 -20.12 -1.27
N ALA A 194 5.46 -20.57 -0.12
CA ALA A 194 4.65 -19.76 0.77
C ALA A 194 5.53 -18.75 1.51
N VAL A 195 5.33 -17.45 1.22
CA VAL A 195 6.18 -16.35 1.69
C VAL A 195 5.35 -15.14 2.12
N SER A 196 5.96 -14.26 2.91
CA SER A 196 5.35 -13.00 3.37
C SER A 196 6.41 -11.92 3.53
N LEU A 197 6.00 -10.64 3.53
CA LEU A 197 6.90 -9.50 3.75
C LEU A 197 7.94 -9.27 2.62
N GLY A 198 7.67 -9.77 1.44
CA GLY A 198 8.46 -9.46 0.24
C GLY A 198 8.01 -8.15 -0.42
N THR A 199 8.45 -7.95 -1.63
CA THR A 199 8.06 -6.81 -2.45
C THR A 199 7.72 -7.24 -3.87
N ALA A 200 6.99 -6.41 -4.58
CA ALA A 200 6.66 -6.66 -5.97
C ALA A 200 6.79 -5.39 -6.82
N GLY A 201 7.10 -5.59 -8.07
CA GLY A 201 7.12 -4.54 -9.09
C GLY A 201 6.66 -5.10 -10.42
N SER A 202 6.08 -4.27 -11.26
CA SER A 202 5.57 -4.71 -12.56
C SER A 202 5.74 -3.67 -13.65
N ASN A 203 5.67 -4.17 -14.86
CA ASN A 203 5.29 -3.39 -16.03
C ASN A 203 3.95 -3.92 -16.56
N ALA A 204 3.51 -3.43 -17.74
CA ALA A 204 2.21 -3.83 -18.30
C ALA A 204 2.03 -5.35 -18.52
N ASN A 205 3.12 -6.12 -18.64
CA ASN A 205 3.08 -7.52 -19.08
C ASN A 205 3.66 -8.51 -18.04
N ARG A 206 4.47 -8.04 -17.11
CA ARG A 206 5.18 -8.92 -16.18
C ARG A 206 5.28 -8.30 -14.79
N MET A 207 5.02 -9.11 -13.79
CA MET A 207 5.27 -8.83 -12.39
C MET A 207 6.49 -9.64 -11.90
N VAL A 208 7.32 -9.01 -11.10
CA VAL A 208 8.45 -9.65 -10.41
C VAL A 208 8.19 -9.54 -8.92
N ILE A 209 8.37 -10.63 -8.21
CA ILE A 209 8.21 -10.74 -6.77
C ILE A 209 9.56 -11.11 -6.19
N ALA A 210 9.99 -10.44 -5.12
CA ALA A 210 11.30 -10.66 -4.51
C ALA A 210 11.22 -10.65 -2.99
N GLY A 211 11.98 -11.54 -2.37
CA GLY A 211 12.06 -11.67 -0.92
C GLY A 211 10.86 -12.39 -0.29
N GLY A 212 10.77 -12.33 1.06
CA GLY A 212 9.73 -12.97 1.87
C GLY A 212 10.26 -14.03 2.81
#